data_17bbd3f52d03c26c155bf766ba0273a2
#
_entry.id   17bbd3f52d03c26c155bf766ba0273a2
#
_cell.length_a   1.000
_cell.length_b   1.000
_cell.length_c   1.000
_cell.angle_alpha   90.00
_cell.angle_beta   90.00
_cell.angle_gamma   90.00
#
_symmetry.space_group_name_H-M   'P 1'
#
loop_
_entity.id
_entity.type
_entity.pdbx_description
1 polymer ?
#
loop_
_entity_poly.entity_id
_entity_poly.type
_entity_poly.pdbx_seq_one_letter_code
_entity_poly.pdbx_strand_id
1 'polypeptide(L)'
;MFTSIRSLGIYASDMNRAKEFYTKVLGFEVAFDVAENLCFLKSPNGRIDIYLEAGMKPDKTDNKTCRLSFFLQAEKPAKEVFDQLKAAGVKLLQAAPEPVDDETACFQFCDPDGNIIEVSAAV
;
A
#
# COMPACT_ATOMS: atom_id res chain seq x y z
N MET A 1 -19.28 -21.92 -2.97
CA MET A 1 -19.23 -21.20 -1.69
C MET A 1 -18.58 -19.82 -1.88
N PHE A 2 -17.29 -19.73 -2.03
CA PHE A 2 -16.60 -18.46 -2.32
C PHE A 2 -16.16 -18.41 -3.77
N THR A 3 -16.14 -17.21 -4.38
CA THR A 3 -15.79 -17.03 -5.79
C THR A 3 -14.45 -16.33 -5.99
N SER A 4 -14.10 -15.42 -5.08
CA SER A 4 -12.88 -14.60 -5.24
C SER A 4 -12.56 -13.84 -3.95
N ILE A 5 -11.36 -13.29 -3.89
CA ILE A 5 -11.04 -12.24 -2.93
C ILE A 5 -11.57 -10.93 -3.51
N ARG A 6 -12.46 -10.28 -2.77
CA ARG A 6 -13.07 -9.03 -3.22
C ARG A 6 -12.21 -7.82 -2.89
N SER A 7 -11.69 -7.78 -1.67
CA SER A 7 -10.93 -6.64 -1.18
C SER A 7 -10.10 -7.03 0.03
N LEU A 8 -8.99 -6.35 0.25
CA LEU A 8 -8.14 -6.50 1.42
C LEU A 8 -8.29 -5.32 2.36
N GLY A 9 -8.48 -5.58 3.64
CA GLY A 9 -8.57 -4.55 4.67
C GLY A 9 -7.20 -4.16 5.21
N ILE A 10 -6.98 -2.87 5.37
CA ILE A 10 -5.74 -2.30 5.89
C ILE A 10 -6.07 -1.46 7.10
N TYR A 11 -5.43 -1.75 8.22
CA TYR A 11 -5.61 -0.98 9.43
C TYR A 11 -5.04 0.43 9.30
N ALA A 12 -5.81 1.41 9.75
CA ALA A 12 -5.40 2.80 9.86
C ALA A 12 -5.73 3.32 11.26
N SER A 13 -4.73 3.83 11.99
CA SER A 13 -4.97 4.43 13.31
C SER A 13 -5.65 5.80 13.20
N ASP A 14 -5.42 6.49 12.09
CA ASP A 14 -6.01 7.79 11.77
C ASP A 14 -6.51 7.75 10.32
N MET A 15 -7.83 7.74 10.14
CA MET A 15 -8.44 7.61 8.82
C MET A 15 -8.07 8.76 7.89
N ASN A 16 -8.07 10.00 8.39
CA ASN A 16 -7.75 11.15 7.55
C ASN A 16 -6.31 11.12 7.06
N ARG A 17 -5.38 10.75 7.94
CA ARG A 17 -3.97 10.60 7.60
C ARG A 17 -3.76 9.47 6.58
N ALA A 18 -4.41 8.34 6.79
CA ALA A 18 -4.33 7.22 5.87
C ALA A 18 -4.91 7.56 4.49
N LYS A 19 -6.09 8.18 4.45
CA LYS A 19 -6.69 8.64 3.18
C LYS A 19 -5.75 9.58 2.43
N GLU A 20 -5.17 10.54 3.12
CA GLU A 20 -4.25 11.49 2.51
C GLU A 20 -3.03 10.79 1.91
N PHE A 21 -2.47 9.84 2.63
CA PHE A 21 -1.34 9.06 2.14
C PHE A 21 -1.69 8.27 0.88
N TYR A 22 -2.75 7.47 0.94
CA TYR A 22 -3.13 6.61 -0.19
C TYR A 22 -3.60 7.40 -1.41
N THR A 23 -4.24 8.55 -1.22
CA THR A 23 -4.71 9.37 -2.34
C THR A 23 -3.63 10.30 -2.88
N LYS A 24 -2.98 11.09 -2.04
CA LYS A 24 -2.02 12.11 -2.49
C LYS A 24 -0.64 11.54 -2.82
N VAL A 25 -0.17 10.56 -2.03
CA VAL A 25 1.15 9.99 -2.25
C VAL A 25 1.09 8.84 -3.25
N LEU A 26 0.14 7.91 -3.08
CA LEU A 26 0.05 6.71 -3.91
C LEU A 26 -0.85 6.84 -5.14
N GLY A 27 -1.69 7.88 -5.20
CA GLY A 27 -2.55 8.12 -6.37
C GLY A 27 -3.82 7.30 -6.42
N PHE A 28 -4.24 6.72 -5.31
CA PHE A 28 -5.54 6.04 -5.23
C PHE A 28 -6.66 7.08 -5.10
N GLU A 29 -7.86 6.68 -5.42
CA GLU A 29 -9.06 7.51 -5.26
C GLU A 29 -9.97 6.91 -4.21
N VAL A 30 -10.69 7.75 -3.47
CA VAL A 30 -11.75 7.28 -2.58
C VAL A 30 -12.92 6.82 -3.46
N ALA A 31 -13.25 5.54 -3.39
CA ALA A 31 -14.41 5.00 -4.08
C ALA A 31 -15.68 5.36 -3.31
N PHE A 32 -15.71 5.06 -2.02
CA PHE A 32 -16.81 5.46 -1.12
C PHE A 32 -16.41 5.20 0.33
N ASP A 33 -17.01 5.96 1.23
CA ASP A 33 -16.93 5.74 2.67
C ASP A 33 -18.14 4.94 3.16
N VAL A 34 -17.90 4.02 4.10
CA VAL A 34 -18.94 3.31 4.83
C VAL A 34 -18.77 3.64 6.31
N ALA A 35 -19.65 4.47 6.83
CA ALA A 35 -19.52 5.02 8.18
C ALA A 35 -18.20 5.81 8.35
N GLU A 36 -17.86 6.17 9.58
CA GLU A 36 -16.68 7.01 9.86
C GLU A 36 -15.36 6.25 9.82
N ASN A 37 -15.41 4.93 9.90
CA ASN A 37 -14.24 4.08 10.09
C ASN A 37 -13.89 3.15 8.94
N LEU A 38 -14.61 3.23 7.82
CA LEU A 38 -14.33 2.43 6.64
C LEU A 38 -14.25 3.32 5.39
N CYS A 39 -13.18 3.14 4.62
CA CYS A 39 -12.99 3.84 3.35
C CYS A 39 -12.51 2.87 2.28
N PHE A 40 -13.32 2.66 1.26
CA PHE A 40 -12.95 1.84 0.12
C PHE A 40 -12.20 2.68 -0.89
N LEU A 41 -11.05 2.17 -1.33
CA LEU A 41 -10.14 2.85 -2.25
C LEU A 41 -10.16 2.19 -3.62
N LYS A 42 -10.13 3.03 -4.63
CA LYS A 42 -10.03 2.63 -6.02
C LYS A 42 -8.60 2.82 -6.49
N SER A 43 -7.98 1.76 -6.94
CA SER A 43 -6.63 1.83 -7.50
C SER A 43 -6.64 2.47 -8.90
N PRO A 44 -5.49 2.91 -9.41
CA PRO A 44 -5.41 3.55 -10.74
C PRO A 44 -6.00 2.72 -11.88
N ASN A 45 -6.02 1.38 -11.76
CA ASN A 45 -6.63 0.51 -12.75
C ASN A 45 -8.18 0.46 -12.68
N GLY A 46 -8.80 1.21 -11.77
CA GLY A 46 -10.23 1.29 -11.61
C GLY A 46 -10.85 0.25 -10.69
N ARG A 47 -10.06 -0.66 -10.11
CA ARG A 47 -10.55 -1.71 -9.21
C ARG A 47 -10.53 -1.25 -7.76
N ILE A 48 -11.50 -1.75 -6.97
CA ILE A 48 -11.59 -1.51 -5.52
C ILE A 48 -10.98 -2.74 -4.83
N ASP A 49 -9.65 -2.78 -4.73
CA ASP A 49 -8.92 -3.93 -4.22
C ASP A 49 -8.60 -3.81 -2.72
N ILE A 50 -8.62 -2.62 -2.15
CA ILE A 50 -8.30 -2.37 -0.75
C ILE A 50 -9.30 -1.43 -0.09
N TYR A 51 -9.43 -1.56 1.23
CA TYR A 51 -10.15 -0.58 2.05
C TYR A 51 -9.37 -0.29 3.33
N LEU A 52 -9.56 0.91 3.84
CA LEU A 52 -8.99 1.35 5.11
C LEU A 52 -10.01 1.15 6.22
N GLU A 53 -9.57 0.65 7.36
CA GLU A 53 -10.39 0.44 8.54
C GLU A 53 -9.72 1.04 9.77
N ALA A 54 -10.40 1.97 10.42
CA ALA A 54 -9.88 2.66 11.61
C ALA A 54 -10.51 2.18 12.92
N GLY A 55 -11.52 1.34 12.88
CA GLY A 55 -12.31 0.99 14.07
C GLY A 55 -11.70 -0.07 14.97
N MET A 56 -10.89 -0.96 14.44
CA MET A 56 -10.37 -2.11 15.18
C MET A 56 -8.86 -2.22 15.02
N LYS A 57 -8.15 -1.91 16.09
CA LYS A 57 -6.71 -2.14 16.13
C LYS A 57 -6.43 -3.65 16.08
N PRO A 58 -5.58 -4.13 15.16
CA PRO A 58 -5.19 -5.52 15.15
C PRO A 58 -4.54 -5.93 16.46
N ASP A 59 -4.88 -7.13 16.94
CA ASP A 59 -4.23 -7.69 18.09
C ASP A 59 -2.74 -7.94 17.76
N LYS A 60 -1.87 -7.67 18.73
CA LYS A 60 -0.42 -7.88 18.60
C LYS A 60 -0.02 -9.36 18.61
N THR A 61 -0.96 -10.26 18.50
CA THR A 61 -0.63 -11.67 18.38
C THR A 61 0.24 -11.89 17.15
N ASP A 62 1.42 -12.32 17.45
CA ASP A 62 2.45 -12.71 16.53
C ASP A 62 1.90 -13.58 15.40
N ASN A 63 1.63 -12.99 14.27
CA ASN A 63 1.31 -13.77 13.10
C ASN A 63 2.61 -14.32 12.48
N LYS A 64 3.17 -15.32 13.13
CA LYS A 64 4.45 -15.92 12.73
C LYS A 64 4.37 -16.70 11.43
N THR A 65 3.17 -17.03 11.00
CA THR A 65 2.95 -17.92 9.86
C THR A 65 2.49 -17.25 8.60
N CYS A 66 2.00 -16.01 8.67
CA CYS A 66 1.51 -15.30 7.50
C CYS A 66 1.75 -13.81 7.63
N ARG A 67 2.40 -13.23 6.64
CA ARG A 67 2.60 -11.80 6.51
C ARG A 67 1.89 -11.34 5.25
N LEU A 68 0.85 -10.53 5.42
CA LEU A 68 0.18 -9.93 4.29
C LEU A 68 0.87 -8.61 3.95
N SER A 69 1.36 -8.52 2.75
CA SER A 69 1.74 -7.28 2.11
C SER A 69 1.14 -7.26 0.72
N PHE A 70 0.91 -6.10 0.15
CA PHE A 70 0.48 -6.05 -1.23
C PHE A 70 1.56 -5.45 -2.10
N PHE A 71 1.52 -5.85 -3.35
CA PHE A 71 2.51 -5.56 -4.35
C PHE A 71 1.93 -4.54 -5.33
N LEU A 72 2.56 -3.39 -5.48
CA LEU A 72 2.18 -2.39 -6.46
C LEU A 72 3.08 -2.47 -7.67
N GLN A 73 2.48 -2.54 -8.85
CA GLN A 73 3.21 -2.42 -10.10
C GLN A 73 3.34 -0.95 -10.47
N ALA A 74 4.56 -0.46 -10.60
CA ALA A 74 4.83 0.90 -11.02
C ALA A 74 4.95 1.00 -12.55
N GLU A 75 4.52 2.13 -13.09
CA GLU A 75 4.64 2.43 -14.53
C GLU A 75 6.00 3.02 -14.89
N LYS A 76 6.65 3.67 -13.92
CA LYS A 76 7.95 4.30 -14.10
C LYS A 76 9.08 3.42 -13.60
N PRO A 77 10.33 3.66 -14.03
CA PRO A 77 11.47 2.91 -13.51
C PRO A 77 11.58 2.97 -11.99
N ALA A 78 12.10 1.91 -11.40
CA ALA A 78 12.18 1.74 -9.95
C ALA A 78 12.90 2.90 -9.25
N LYS A 79 14.01 3.36 -9.81
CA LYS A 79 14.76 4.48 -9.22
C LYS A 79 13.93 5.77 -9.18
N GLU A 80 13.20 6.05 -10.22
CA GLU A 80 12.36 7.25 -10.29
C GLU A 80 11.25 7.22 -9.24
N VAL A 81 10.55 6.08 -9.12
CA VAL A 81 9.50 5.90 -8.12
C VAL A 81 10.07 5.96 -6.70
N PHE A 82 11.21 5.32 -6.48
CA PHE A 82 11.91 5.36 -5.20
C PHE A 82 12.26 6.79 -4.79
N ASP A 83 12.85 7.57 -5.69
CA ASP A 83 13.23 8.96 -5.43
C ASP A 83 12.00 9.85 -5.17
N GLN A 84 10.90 9.63 -5.89
CA GLN A 84 9.64 10.35 -5.65
C GLN A 84 9.06 10.07 -4.27
N LEU A 85 9.04 8.81 -3.84
CA LEU A 85 8.55 8.44 -2.52
C LEU A 85 9.46 8.98 -1.42
N LYS A 86 10.77 8.94 -1.63
CA LYS A 86 11.75 9.53 -0.70
C LYS A 86 11.53 11.04 -0.56
N ALA A 87 11.34 11.76 -1.65
CA ALA A 87 11.05 13.18 -1.63
C ALA A 87 9.73 13.51 -0.93
N ALA A 88 8.76 12.62 -0.99
CA ALA A 88 7.48 12.75 -0.28
C ALA A 88 7.56 12.40 1.22
N GLY A 89 8.73 12.03 1.73
CA GLY A 89 8.92 11.71 3.15
C GLY A 89 8.48 10.30 3.54
N VAL A 90 8.28 9.42 2.57
CA VAL A 90 7.86 8.04 2.83
C VAL A 90 9.02 7.24 3.45
N LYS A 91 8.69 6.40 4.42
CA LYS A 91 9.67 5.51 5.05
C LYS A 91 9.98 4.34 4.11
N LEU A 92 11.15 4.39 3.50
CA LEU A 92 11.68 3.32 2.65
C LEU A 92 12.46 2.31 3.50
N LEU A 93 12.37 1.03 3.15
CA LEU A 93 13.02 -0.04 3.91
C LEU A 93 14.40 -0.43 3.36
N GLN A 94 14.74 0.01 2.15
CA GLN A 94 16.05 -0.20 1.53
C GLN A 94 16.70 1.14 1.22
N ALA A 95 18.02 1.12 1.01
CA ALA A 95 18.77 2.32 0.59
C ALA A 95 18.57 2.65 -0.88
N ALA A 96 18.22 1.65 -1.68
CA ALA A 96 17.97 1.76 -3.12
C ALA A 96 17.11 0.58 -3.59
N PRO A 97 16.47 0.67 -4.76
CA PRO A 97 15.80 -0.49 -5.36
C PRO A 97 16.77 -1.66 -5.55
N GLU A 98 16.29 -2.87 -5.32
CA GLU A 98 17.07 -4.09 -5.45
C GLU A 98 16.72 -4.81 -6.76
N PRO A 99 17.68 -5.11 -7.63
CA PRO A 99 17.42 -5.87 -8.83
C PRO A 99 16.92 -7.28 -8.50
N VAL A 100 15.87 -7.70 -9.20
CA VAL A 100 15.36 -9.08 -9.13
C VAL A 100 15.90 -9.88 -10.31
N ASP A 101 15.94 -9.24 -11.47
CA ASP A 101 16.51 -9.75 -12.72
C ASP A 101 16.99 -8.57 -13.56
N ASP A 102 17.31 -8.82 -14.84
CA ASP A 102 17.83 -7.79 -15.75
C ASP A 102 16.81 -6.69 -16.10
N GLU A 103 15.51 -6.95 -15.88
CA GLU A 103 14.43 -6.05 -16.31
C GLU A 103 13.65 -5.46 -15.12
N THR A 104 13.71 -6.09 -13.96
CA THR A 104 12.83 -5.78 -12.83
C THR A 104 13.63 -5.48 -11.57
N ALA A 105 13.21 -4.46 -10.84
CA ALA A 105 13.70 -4.13 -9.51
C ALA A 105 12.53 -3.96 -8.54
N CYS A 106 12.78 -4.23 -7.27
CA CYS A 106 11.80 -4.15 -6.21
C CYS A 106 12.32 -3.35 -5.03
N PHE A 107 11.42 -2.76 -4.27
CA PHE A 107 11.70 -2.16 -2.98
C PHE A 107 10.44 -2.12 -2.14
N GLN A 108 10.58 -1.79 -0.86
CA GLN A 108 9.49 -1.76 0.10
C GLN A 108 9.44 -0.42 0.82
N PHE A 109 8.25 -0.01 1.17
CA PHE A 109 8.03 1.17 1.99
C PHE A 109 6.88 0.93 2.98
N CYS A 110 6.76 1.81 3.95
CA CYS A 110 5.68 1.75 4.93
C CYS A 110 4.67 2.86 4.70
N ASP A 111 3.39 2.54 4.93
CA ASP A 111 2.38 3.56 5.12
C ASP A 111 2.52 4.21 6.52
N PRO A 112 1.71 5.23 6.88
CA PRO A 112 1.83 5.91 8.17
C PRO A 112 1.65 5.01 9.39
N ASP A 113 0.98 3.88 9.27
CA ASP A 113 0.78 2.92 10.34
C ASP A 113 1.80 1.78 10.37
N GLY A 114 2.79 1.81 9.47
CA GLY A 114 3.80 0.78 9.37
C GLY A 114 3.39 -0.44 8.54
N ASN A 115 2.27 -0.38 7.84
CA ASN A 115 1.91 -1.42 6.88
C ASN A 115 2.93 -1.43 5.75
N ILE A 116 3.42 -2.61 5.39
CA ILE A 116 4.46 -2.75 4.37
C ILE A 116 3.83 -2.90 3.01
N ILE A 117 4.30 -2.08 2.08
CA ILE A 117 3.90 -2.09 0.68
C ILE A 117 5.14 -2.37 -0.15
N GLU A 118 5.03 -3.29 -1.07
CA GLU A 118 6.11 -3.65 -1.99
C GLU A 118 5.86 -3.08 -3.38
N VAL A 119 6.91 -2.64 -4.04
CA VAL A 119 6.84 -2.09 -5.38
C VAL A 119 7.65 -2.96 -6.33
N SER A 120 7.06 -3.28 -7.47
CA SER A 120 7.75 -3.85 -8.63
C SER A 120 7.76 -2.83 -9.75
N ALA A 121 8.91 -2.63 -10.34
CA ALA A 121 9.09 -1.68 -11.44
C ALA A 121 10.21 -2.12 -12.37
N ALA A 122 10.28 -1.51 -13.56
CA ALA A 122 11.40 -1.70 -14.46
C ALA A 122 12.70 -1.18 -13.83
N VAL A 123 13.80 -1.79 -14.22
CA VAL A 123 15.15 -1.36 -13.81
C VAL A 123 15.46 0.04 -14.35
#